data_a79e91e2107e2dcb39affc9b0c718a16
#
_entry.id   a79e91e2107e2dcb39affc9b0c718a16
#
_cell.length_a   1.000
_cell.length_b   1.000
_cell.length_c   1.000
_cell.angle_alpha   90.00
_cell.angle_beta   90.00
_cell.angle_gamma   90.00
#
_symmetry.space_group_name_H-M   'P 1'
#
loop_
_entity.id
_entity.type
_entity.pdbx_description
1 polymer ?
#
loop_
_entity_poly.entity_id
_entity_poly.type
_entity_poly.pdbx_seq_one_letter_code
_entity_poly.pdbx_strand_id
1 'polypeptide(L)'
;MKSLFFPPRNFRDELLDLDEAPYEEVRDSLTDVATVNRYLSGYRVLLHHAEKILRRHNLDRAFTVLDAATGSADQPIALAKLARKMGVPIQITAIDINAKMLKMAKDETQQYPEIRLVQCDVLALPFRDNEFDFAINNLSLHHFSWDNAVEIIKAIYKSASLGILINDLHRSRIAHTVIFLLTRIFTRNRLTRYDAPVSVMNAFTPSEFRQLAKQAEIKTFKIYRHFPYRIAFLARKNNG
;
A
#
# COMPACT_ATOMS: atom_id res chain seq x y z
N MET A 1 29.99 5.30 -6.14
CA MET A 1 29.24 5.65 -7.34
C MET A 1 27.76 5.69 -6.98
N LYS A 2 27.18 6.90 -6.78
CA LYS A 2 25.72 7.04 -6.65
C LYS A 2 25.12 6.58 -7.97
N SER A 3 24.30 5.55 -7.92
CA SER A 3 23.77 4.92 -9.13
C SER A 3 23.05 5.94 -10.01
N LEU A 4 23.46 6.03 -11.26
CA LEU A 4 22.84 6.89 -12.30
C LEU A 4 21.34 6.58 -12.46
N PHE A 5 20.93 5.36 -12.09
CA PHE A 5 19.59 4.84 -12.24
C PHE A 5 18.64 5.19 -11.06
N PHE A 6 19.20 5.47 -9.87
CA PHE A 6 18.41 5.75 -8.66
C PHE A 6 18.74 7.14 -8.13
N PRO A 7 17.98 8.17 -8.53
CA PRO A 7 18.19 9.53 -8.04
C PRO A 7 17.92 9.61 -6.53
N PRO A 8 18.43 10.64 -5.83
CA PRO A 8 18.04 10.88 -4.45
C PRO A 8 16.53 11.06 -4.36
N ARG A 9 15.95 10.69 -3.22
CA ARG A 9 14.53 10.95 -2.95
C ARG A 9 14.31 12.45 -2.89
N ASN A 10 13.40 12.93 -3.71
CA ASN A 10 12.97 14.33 -3.70
C ASN A 10 11.47 14.33 -3.38
N PHE A 11 11.18 14.38 -2.09
CA PHE A 11 9.82 14.35 -1.59
C PHE A 11 9.06 15.60 -2.03
N ARG A 12 7.92 15.37 -2.65
CA ARG A 12 6.97 16.42 -3.07
C ARG A 12 5.56 15.94 -2.77
N ASP A 13 4.71 16.88 -2.39
CA ASP A 13 3.30 16.58 -2.18
C ASP A 13 2.62 16.20 -3.52
N GLU A 14 1.73 15.23 -3.46
CA GLU A 14 0.86 14.87 -4.55
C GLU A 14 -0.41 15.72 -4.49
N LEU A 15 -0.96 16.09 -5.64
CA LEU A 15 -2.17 16.94 -5.68
C LEU A 15 -3.37 16.24 -5.02
N LEU A 16 -3.39 14.92 -5.08
CA LEU A 16 -4.43 14.11 -4.45
C LEU A 16 -4.42 14.26 -2.92
N ASP A 17 -3.23 14.43 -2.31
CA ASP A 17 -3.06 14.55 -0.87
C ASP A 17 -3.47 15.93 -0.34
N LEU A 18 -3.50 16.96 -1.18
CA LEU A 18 -3.93 18.30 -0.80
C LEU A 18 -5.44 18.43 -0.55
N ASP A 19 -6.23 17.44 -0.96
CA ASP A 19 -7.69 17.36 -0.81
C ASP A 19 -8.49 18.54 -1.42
N GLU A 20 -7.86 19.29 -2.33
CA GLU A 20 -8.42 20.48 -2.98
C GLU A 20 -9.23 20.13 -4.26
N ALA A 21 -9.02 18.93 -4.82
CA ALA A 21 -9.64 18.56 -6.08
C ALA A 21 -11.13 18.18 -5.91
N PRO A 22 -11.98 18.50 -6.93
CA PRO A 22 -13.38 18.06 -6.95
C PRO A 22 -13.50 16.53 -6.88
N TYR A 23 -14.57 16.06 -6.25
CA TYR A 23 -14.85 14.63 -6.05
C TYR A 23 -14.76 13.80 -7.34
N GLU A 24 -15.35 14.29 -8.43
CA GLU A 24 -15.35 13.61 -9.73
C GLU A 24 -13.94 13.46 -10.31
N GLU A 25 -13.11 14.49 -10.18
CA GLU A 25 -11.73 14.47 -10.66
C GLU A 25 -10.87 13.47 -9.85
N VAL A 26 -11.09 13.42 -8.52
CA VAL A 26 -10.44 12.42 -7.64
C VAL A 26 -10.86 11.01 -8.02
N ARG A 27 -12.17 10.78 -8.24
CA ARG A 27 -12.70 9.48 -8.66
C ARG A 27 -12.09 9.01 -9.98
N ASP A 28 -12.01 9.89 -10.96
CA ASP A 28 -11.41 9.57 -12.26
C ASP A 28 -9.91 9.25 -12.12
N SER A 29 -9.19 10.02 -11.29
CA SER A 29 -7.78 9.73 -10.98
C SER A 29 -7.60 8.36 -10.32
N LEU A 30 -8.44 8.01 -9.35
CA LEU A 30 -8.39 6.69 -8.70
C LEU A 30 -8.71 5.55 -9.68
N THR A 31 -9.60 5.78 -10.65
CA THR A 31 -9.87 4.83 -11.73
C THR A 31 -8.63 4.61 -12.61
N ASP A 32 -7.91 5.68 -12.94
CA ASP A 32 -6.63 5.60 -13.64
C ASP A 32 -5.61 4.82 -12.83
N VAL A 33 -5.47 5.12 -11.53
CA VAL A 33 -4.56 4.43 -10.60
C VAL A 33 -4.89 2.94 -10.49
N ALA A 34 -6.18 2.58 -10.34
CA ALA A 34 -6.61 1.18 -10.32
C ALA A 34 -6.27 0.46 -11.62
N THR A 35 -6.40 1.15 -12.76
CA THR A 35 -6.01 0.63 -14.08
C THR A 35 -4.51 0.39 -14.15
N VAL A 36 -3.69 1.35 -13.73
CA VAL A 36 -2.23 1.22 -13.63
C VAL A 36 -1.86 0.04 -12.71
N ASN A 37 -2.51 -0.09 -11.55
CA ASN A 37 -2.27 -1.19 -10.62
C ASN A 37 -2.60 -2.56 -11.21
N ARG A 38 -3.66 -2.65 -12.02
CA ARG A 38 -4.05 -3.88 -12.72
C ARG A 38 -2.99 -4.32 -13.72
N TYR A 39 -2.48 -3.40 -14.55
CA TYR A 39 -1.55 -3.71 -15.63
C TYR A 39 -0.09 -3.68 -15.20
N LEU A 40 0.28 -2.85 -14.22
CA LEU A 40 1.65 -2.71 -13.73
C LEU A 40 1.88 -3.44 -12.38
N SER A 41 1.23 -4.59 -12.22
CA SER A 41 1.49 -5.57 -11.15
C SER A 41 1.19 -5.11 -9.71
N GLY A 42 0.47 -4.01 -9.48
CA GLY A 42 0.11 -3.57 -8.13
C GLY A 42 -0.63 -4.65 -7.34
N TYR A 43 -1.73 -5.15 -7.87
CA TYR A 43 -2.49 -6.25 -7.26
C TYR A 43 -1.71 -7.57 -7.22
N ARG A 44 -0.99 -7.88 -8.30
CA ARG A 44 -0.26 -9.16 -8.42
C ARG A 44 0.79 -9.32 -7.33
N VAL A 45 1.48 -8.24 -6.96
CA VAL A 45 2.48 -8.26 -5.88
C VAL A 45 1.82 -8.55 -4.54
N LEU A 46 0.77 -7.81 -4.18
CA LEU A 46 0.00 -8.06 -2.96
C LEU A 46 -0.51 -9.52 -2.92
N LEU A 47 -1.25 -9.94 -3.95
CA LEU A 47 -1.92 -11.23 -3.97
C LEU A 47 -0.94 -12.40 -3.94
N HIS A 48 0.22 -12.29 -4.62
CA HIS A 48 1.28 -13.31 -4.59
C HIS A 48 1.83 -13.56 -3.18
N HIS A 49 2.03 -12.49 -2.39
CA HIS A 49 2.53 -12.63 -1.03
C HIS A 49 1.41 -13.01 -0.06
N ALA A 50 0.22 -12.44 -0.21
CA ALA A 50 -0.95 -12.75 0.61
C ALA A 50 -1.36 -14.22 0.48
N GLU A 51 -1.38 -14.79 -0.72
CA GLU A 51 -1.67 -16.22 -0.94
C GLU A 51 -0.73 -17.11 -0.12
N LYS A 52 0.56 -16.81 -0.09
CA LYS A 52 1.55 -17.59 0.69
C LYS A 52 1.36 -17.45 2.20
N ILE A 53 0.83 -16.32 2.65
CA ILE A 53 0.52 -16.08 4.05
C ILE A 53 -0.75 -16.83 4.42
N LEU A 54 -1.82 -16.68 3.65
CA LEU A 54 -3.11 -17.32 3.88
C LEU A 54 -3.03 -18.85 3.82
N ARG A 55 -2.22 -19.44 2.92
CA ARG A 55 -2.00 -20.90 2.85
C ARG A 55 -1.37 -21.50 4.11
N ARG A 56 -0.71 -20.70 4.93
CA ARG A 56 -0.08 -21.13 6.19
C ARG A 56 -1.00 -20.91 7.39
N HIS A 57 -2.14 -20.30 7.15
CA HIS A 57 -3.10 -20.02 8.19
C HIS A 57 -3.93 -21.29 8.41
N ASN A 58 -3.84 -21.82 9.62
CA ASN A 58 -4.62 -22.97 10.07
C ASN A 58 -5.32 -22.60 11.37
N LEU A 59 -6.23 -21.63 11.31
CA LEU A 59 -6.99 -21.17 12.46
C LEU A 59 -8.47 -21.48 12.26
N ASP A 60 -9.12 -21.90 13.34
CA ASP A 60 -10.57 -22.13 13.40
C ASP A 60 -11.39 -20.82 13.39
N ARG A 61 -10.74 -19.71 13.11
CA ARG A 61 -11.34 -18.36 13.06
C ARG A 61 -10.95 -17.62 11.78
N ALA A 62 -11.64 -16.55 11.48
CA ALA A 62 -11.28 -15.67 10.39
C ALA A 62 -9.87 -15.06 10.57
N PHE A 63 -9.12 -14.97 9.48
CA PHE A 63 -7.84 -14.27 9.42
C PHE A 63 -8.08 -12.77 9.45
N THR A 64 -7.49 -12.06 10.40
CA THR A 64 -7.71 -10.64 10.59
C THR A 64 -6.58 -9.82 9.96
N VAL A 65 -6.94 -8.83 9.14
CA VAL A 65 -5.98 -7.97 8.44
C VAL A 65 -6.28 -6.50 8.71
N LEU A 66 -5.24 -5.74 9.02
CA LEU A 66 -5.27 -4.27 8.96
C LEU A 66 -4.76 -3.84 7.58
N ASP A 67 -5.54 -3.07 6.83
CA ASP A 67 -5.08 -2.37 5.63
C ASP A 67 -4.93 -0.87 5.94
N ALA A 68 -3.69 -0.43 6.00
CA ALA A 68 -3.33 0.91 6.43
C ALA A 68 -3.18 1.85 5.22
N ALA A 69 -3.91 2.97 5.22
CA ALA A 69 -4.06 3.91 4.11
C ALA A 69 -4.66 3.22 2.87
N THR A 70 -5.92 2.83 3.00
CA THR A 70 -6.63 1.97 2.03
C THR A 70 -7.06 2.69 0.76
N GLY A 71 -7.16 4.02 0.77
CA GLY A 71 -7.70 4.79 -0.34
C GLY A 71 -9.14 4.38 -0.67
N SER A 72 -9.40 4.03 -1.92
CA SER A 72 -10.71 3.55 -2.41
C SER A 72 -10.99 2.07 -2.12
N ALA A 73 -10.17 1.39 -1.32
CA ALA A 73 -10.28 -0.03 -0.93
C ALA A 73 -10.16 -1.05 -2.08
N ASP A 74 -9.55 -0.69 -3.20
CA ASP A 74 -9.33 -1.60 -4.34
C ASP A 74 -8.45 -2.82 -3.95
N GLN A 75 -7.46 -2.62 -3.09
CA GLN A 75 -6.56 -3.67 -2.62
C GLN A 75 -7.23 -4.62 -1.61
N PRO A 76 -7.94 -4.14 -0.57
CA PRO A 76 -8.76 -5.00 0.30
C PRO A 76 -9.78 -5.84 -0.47
N ILE A 77 -10.44 -5.26 -1.47
CA ILE A 77 -11.38 -6.00 -2.35
C ILE A 77 -10.65 -7.14 -3.09
N ALA A 78 -9.47 -6.87 -3.64
CA ALA A 78 -8.67 -7.89 -4.31
C ALA A 78 -8.26 -9.00 -3.34
N LEU A 79 -7.89 -8.66 -2.10
CA LEU A 79 -7.53 -9.61 -1.05
C LEU A 79 -8.74 -10.44 -0.59
N ALA A 80 -9.91 -9.83 -0.40
CA ALA A 80 -11.16 -10.52 -0.07
C ALA A 80 -11.56 -11.54 -1.15
N LYS A 81 -11.47 -11.14 -2.44
CA LYS A 81 -11.69 -12.06 -3.57
C LYS A 81 -10.73 -13.25 -3.55
N LEU A 82 -9.46 -13.04 -3.25
CA LEU A 82 -8.47 -14.11 -3.11
C LEU A 82 -8.84 -15.05 -1.97
N ALA A 83 -9.15 -14.52 -0.78
CA ALA A 83 -9.53 -15.31 0.39
C ALA A 83 -10.78 -16.14 0.12
N ARG A 84 -11.83 -15.58 -0.49
CA ARG A 84 -13.03 -16.32 -0.94
C ARG A 84 -12.68 -17.46 -1.88
N LYS A 85 -11.81 -17.21 -2.88
CA LYS A 85 -11.33 -18.24 -3.82
C LYS A 85 -10.57 -19.38 -3.13
N MET A 86 -9.84 -19.04 -2.05
CA MET A 86 -9.08 -20.03 -1.27
C MET A 86 -9.92 -20.73 -0.19
N GLY A 87 -11.15 -20.32 0.05
CA GLY A 87 -11.99 -20.82 1.14
C GLY A 87 -11.50 -20.42 2.53
N VAL A 88 -10.71 -19.32 2.62
CA VAL A 88 -10.17 -18.82 3.89
C VAL A 88 -11.07 -17.69 4.41
N PRO A 89 -11.70 -17.86 5.59
CA PRO A 89 -12.43 -16.77 6.22
C PRO A 89 -11.48 -15.60 6.54
N ILE A 90 -11.87 -14.38 6.15
CA ILE A 90 -11.05 -13.18 6.38
C ILE A 90 -11.91 -12.04 6.92
N GLN A 91 -11.31 -11.19 7.76
CA GLN A 91 -11.86 -9.91 8.17
C GLN A 91 -10.79 -8.84 7.95
N ILE A 92 -11.14 -7.79 7.23
CA ILE A 92 -10.21 -6.72 6.87
C ILE A 92 -10.71 -5.41 7.49
N THR A 93 -9.92 -4.81 8.36
CA THR A 93 -10.12 -3.43 8.81
C THR A 93 -9.29 -2.53 7.91
N ALA A 94 -9.96 -1.77 7.05
CA ALA A 94 -9.36 -0.88 6.08
C ALA A 94 -9.48 0.56 6.59
N ILE A 95 -8.35 1.22 6.80
CA ILE A 95 -8.30 2.57 7.37
C ILE A 95 -7.78 3.58 6.38
N ASP A 96 -8.33 4.78 6.44
CA ASP A 96 -7.81 5.96 5.74
C ASP A 96 -8.15 7.22 6.53
N ILE A 97 -7.32 8.25 6.42
CA ILE A 97 -7.59 9.55 7.04
C ILE A 97 -8.59 10.37 6.21
N ASN A 98 -8.60 10.15 4.90
CA ASN A 98 -9.37 10.94 3.94
C ASN A 98 -10.82 10.45 3.84
N ALA A 99 -11.75 11.27 4.30
CA ALA A 99 -13.18 10.95 4.27
C ALA A 99 -13.74 10.79 2.85
N LYS A 100 -13.21 11.51 1.84
CA LYS A 100 -13.63 11.37 0.43
C LYS A 100 -13.25 10.00 -0.10
N MET A 101 -12.04 9.51 0.24
CA MET A 101 -11.58 8.17 -0.12
C MET A 101 -12.47 7.09 0.51
N LEU A 102 -12.78 7.22 1.80
CA LEU A 102 -13.64 6.27 2.49
C LEU A 102 -15.09 6.28 1.98
N LYS A 103 -15.57 7.43 1.51
CA LYS A 103 -16.88 7.49 0.84
C LYS A 103 -16.88 6.66 -0.45
N MET A 104 -15.85 6.78 -1.29
CA MET A 104 -15.70 5.96 -2.48
C MET A 104 -15.51 4.48 -2.14
N ALA A 105 -14.66 4.19 -1.15
CA ALA A 105 -14.44 2.84 -0.64
C ALA A 105 -15.74 2.18 -0.17
N LYS A 106 -16.64 2.93 0.46
CA LYS A 106 -17.94 2.45 0.92
C LYS A 106 -18.82 1.97 -0.24
N ASP A 107 -18.83 2.71 -1.33
CA ASP A 107 -19.62 2.33 -2.52
C ASP A 107 -19.04 1.05 -3.16
N GLU A 108 -17.73 0.92 -3.25
CA GLU A 108 -17.03 -0.23 -3.84
C GLU A 108 -17.10 -1.49 -2.97
N THR A 109 -17.19 -1.34 -1.64
CA THR A 109 -17.15 -2.46 -0.70
C THR A 109 -18.51 -3.02 -0.30
N GLN A 110 -19.63 -2.53 -0.84
CA GLN A 110 -20.99 -2.96 -0.49
C GLN A 110 -21.22 -4.47 -0.56
N GLN A 111 -20.52 -5.17 -1.46
CA GLN A 111 -20.63 -6.63 -1.65
C GLN A 111 -19.57 -7.42 -0.86
N TYR A 112 -18.80 -6.75 0.01
CA TYR A 112 -17.70 -7.33 0.78
C TYR A 112 -17.88 -7.10 2.28
N PRO A 113 -18.83 -7.84 2.93
CA PRO A 113 -19.11 -7.68 4.36
C PRO A 113 -17.90 -8.00 5.27
N GLU A 114 -16.89 -8.68 4.73
CA GLU A 114 -15.61 -8.92 5.41
C GLU A 114 -14.71 -7.69 5.49
N ILE A 115 -15.04 -6.58 4.80
CA ILE A 115 -14.27 -5.33 4.82
C ILE A 115 -15.01 -4.30 5.69
N ARG A 116 -14.35 -3.87 6.77
CA ARG A 116 -14.79 -2.77 7.64
C ARG A 116 -13.96 -1.53 7.35
N LEU A 117 -14.60 -0.43 7.00
CA LEU A 117 -13.96 0.87 6.79
C LEU A 117 -13.93 1.67 8.09
N VAL A 118 -12.79 2.28 8.40
CA VAL A 118 -12.60 3.12 9.59
C VAL A 118 -11.81 4.38 9.20
N GLN A 119 -12.33 5.55 9.53
CA GLN A 119 -11.57 6.78 9.38
C GLN A 119 -10.54 6.88 10.51
N CYS A 120 -9.26 6.86 10.17
CA CYS A 120 -8.18 6.85 11.12
C CYS A 120 -6.88 7.35 10.50
N ASP A 121 -6.09 8.09 11.28
CA ASP A 121 -4.72 8.44 10.91
C ASP A 121 -3.79 7.25 11.18
N VAL A 122 -3.04 6.84 10.16
CA VAL A 122 -2.07 5.73 10.25
C VAL A 122 -0.93 6.06 11.23
N LEU A 123 -0.67 7.33 11.51
CA LEU A 123 0.31 7.79 12.51
C LEU A 123 -0.21 7.72 13.94
N ALA A 124 -1.53 7.55 14.13
CA ALA A 124 -2.19 7.51 15.43
C ALA A 124 -3.16 6.31 15.53
N LEU A 125 -2.66 5.10 15.26
CA LEU A 125 -3.48 3.88 15.26
C LEU A 125 -4.09 3.61 16.65
N PRO A 126 -5.42 3.48 16.77
CA PRO A 126 -6.08 3.22 18.05
C PRO A 126 -6.13 1.72 18.41
N PHE A 127 -5.35 0.89 17.72
CA PHE A 127 -5.36 -0.55 17.87
C PHE A 127 -4.34 -1.04 18.90
N ARG A 128 -4.67 -2.16 19.54
CA ARG A 128 -3.79 -2.82 20.50
C ARG A 128 -2.64 -3.53 19.79
N ASP A 129 -1.59 -3.82 20.56
CA ASP A 129 -0.51 -4.67 20.09
C ASP A 129 -1.04 -6.06 19.71
N ASN A 130 -0.64 -6.54 18.52
CA ASN A 130 -1.03 -7.86 18.00
C ASN A 130 -2.55 -8.05 17.83
N GLU A 131 -3.31 -6.98 17.63
CA GLU A 131 -4.78 -7.06 17.45
C GLU A 131 -5.15 -7.76 16.14
N PHE A 132 -4.31 -7.64 15.11
CA PHE A 132 -4.51 -8.29 13.81
C PHE A 132 -3.53 -9.45 13.64
N ASP A 133 -3.91 -10.43 12.81
CA ASP A 133 -2.96 -11.46 12.39
C ASP A 133 -1.87 -10.86 11.50
N PHE A 134 -2.26 -10.00 10.57
CA PHE A 134 -1.35 -9.40 9.62
C PHE A 134 -1.74 -7.95 9.31
N ALA A 135 -0.75 -7.12 8.96
CA ALA A 135 -1.06 -5.78 8.44
C ALA A 135 -0.43 -5.58 7.06
N ILE A 136 -1.13 -4.83 6.23
CA ILE A 136 -0.69 -4.46 4.89
C ILE A 136 -0.70 -2.94 4.74
N ASN A 137 0.20 -2.43 3.92
CA ASN A 137 0.21 -1.06 3.44
C ASN A 137 0.55 -1.10 1.95
N ASN A 138 -0.34 -0.58 1.13
CA ASN A 138 -0.20 -0.67 -0.32
C ASN A 138 -0.20 0.69 -0.96
N LEU A 139 0.90 1.00 -1.69
CA LEU A 139 1.02 2.18 -2.53
C LEU A 139 0.72 3.50 -1.80
N SER A 140 1.14 3.58 -0.56
CA SER A 140 0.93 4.78 0.25
C SER A 140 2.16 5.22 1.03
N LEU A 141 3.13 4.33 1.32
CA LEU A 141 4.28 4.71 2.16
C LEU A 141 5.11 5.83 1.52
N HIS A 142 5.14 5.92 0.19
CA HIS A 142 5.87 6.96 -0.54
C HIS A 142 5.28 8.37 -0.37
N HIS A 143 4.03 8.52 0.10
CA HIS A 143 3.42 9.82 0.44
C HIS A 143 3.94 10.43 1.76
N PHE A 144 4.72 9.68 2.54
CA PHE A 144 5.15 10.14 3.85
C PHE A 144 6.62 10.56 3.87
N SER A 145 6.95 11.49 4.77
CA SER A 145 8.33 11.84 5.08
C SER A 145 9.12 10.61 5.54
N TRP A 146 10.43 10.72 5.66
CA TRP A 146 11.26 9.61 6.15
C TRP A 146 10.87 9.19 7.57
N ASP A 147 10.71 10.17 8.47
CA ASP A 147 10.41 9.91 9.88
C ASP A 147 9.00 9.33 10.05
N ASN A 148 8.01 9.87 9.34
CA ASN A 148 6.66 9.33 9.35
C ASN A 148 6.61 7.91 8.77
N ALA A 149 7.36 7.60 7.73
CA ALA A 149 7.45 6.25 7.19
C ALA A 149 8.01 5.25 8.21
N VAL A 150 9.01 5.65 9.02
CA VAL A 150 9.52 4.83 10.13
C VAL A 150 8.42 4.58 11.17
N GLU A 151 7.72 5.64 11.60
CA GLU A 151 6.67 5.52 12.61
C GLU A 151 5.47 4.68 12.12
N ILE A 152 5.08 4.83 10.84
CA ILE A 152 4.04 3.99 10.23
C ILE A 152 4.45 2.51 10.24
N ILE A 153 5.68 2.20 9.81
CA ILE A 153 6.19 0.83 9.82
C ILE A 153 6.17 0.25 11.23
N LYS A 154 6.59 1.01 12.24
CA LYS A 154 6.53 0.60 13.66
C LYS A 154 5.10 0.32 14.10
N ALA A 155 4.19 1.27 13.82
CA ALA A 155 2.80 1.19 14.27
C ALA A 155 2.07 -0.03 13.68
N ILE A 156 2.15 -0.22 12.35
CA ILE A 156 1.52 -1.37 11.70
C ILE A 156 2.18 -2.70 12.08
N TYR A 157 3.52 -2.72 12.30
CA TYR A 157 4.21 -3.91 12.77
C TYR A 157 3.80 -4.28 14.20
N LYS A 158 3.60 -3.28 15.05
CA LYS A 158 3.17 -3.47 16.42
C LYS A 158 1.74 -4.04 16.49
N SER A 159 0.84 -3.56 15.66
CA SER A 159 -0.57 -3.98 15.61
C SER A 159 -0.78 -5.40 15.07
N ALA A 160 0.19 -5.99 14.38
CA ALA A 160 0.08 -7.31 13.74
C ALA A 160 0.85 -8.39 14.51
N SER A 161 0.29 -9.59 14.69
CA SER A 161 0.90 -10.70 15.44
C SER A 161 1.89 -11.53 14.61
N LEU A 162 1.66 -11.68 13.30
CA LEU A 162 2.48 -12.50 12.40
C LEU A 162 3.47 -11.67 11.56
N GLY A 163 3.14 -10.41 11.30
CA GLY A 163 4.00 -9.53 10.50
C GLY A 163 3.23 -8.58 9.59
N ILE A 164 3.99 -7.95 8.68
CA ILE A 164 3.48 -6.94 7.77
C ILE A 164 3.96 -7.16 6.34
N LEU A 165 3.18 -6.69 5.39
CA LEU A 165 3.55 -6.57 3.98
C LEU A 165 3.35 -5.13 3.51
N ILE A 166 4.41 -4.49 3.07
CA ILE A 166 4.35 -3.21 2.39
C ILE A 166 4.63 -3.47 0.90
N ASN A 167 3.68 -3.13 0.05
CA ASN A 167 3.80 -3.19 -1.39
C ASN A 167 3.83 -1.77 -1.95
N ASP A 168 4.96 -1.35 -2.48
CA ASP A 168 5.11 0.03 -2.94
C ASP A 168 5.90 0.14 -4.24
N LEU A 169 5.97 1.34 -4.78
CA LEU A 169 6.76 1.69 -5.94
C LEU A 169 8.26 1.56 -5.65
N HIS A 170 9.04 1.37 -6.70
CA HIS A 170 10.50 1.38 -6.65
C HIS A 170 11.03 2.58 -7.42
N ARG A 171 11.66 3.53 -6.73
CA ARG A 171 12.22 4.73 -7.34
C ARG A 171 13.25 4.39 -8.42
N SER A 172 13.02 4.89 -9.62
CA SER A 172 13.92 4.71 -10.77
C SER A 172 13.67 5.81 -11.80
N ARG A 173 14.73 6.33 -12.43
CA ARG A 173 14.61 7.29 -13.54
C ARG A 173 13.86 6.68 -14.72
N ILE A 174 14.10 5.41 -15.00
CA ILE A 174 13.42 4.70 -16.10
C ILE A 174 11.93 4.60 -15.80
N ALA A 175 11.56 4.17 -14.57
CA ALA A 175 10.16 4.09 -14.15
C ALA A 175 9.48 5.47 -14.26
N HIS A 176 10.13 6.52 -13.79
CA HIS A 176 9.65 7.90 -13.88
C HIS A 176 9.39 8.31 -15.35
N THR A 177 10.35 8.10 -16.24
CA THR A 177 10.19 8.46 -17.66
C THR A 177 9.05 7.66 -18.30
N VAL A 178 8.99 6.36 -18.04
CA VAL A 178 7.92 5.50 -18.59
C VAL A 178 6.55 5.94 -18.10
N ILE A 179 6.36 6.15 -16.80
CA ILE A 179 5.04 6.56 -16.28
C ILE A 179 4.68 7.97 -16.75
N PHE A 180 5.64 8.88 -16.84
CA PHE A 180 5.44 10.21 -17.38
C PHE A 180 4.89 10.16 -18.81
N LEU A 181 5.46 9.33 -19.69
CA LEU A 181 4.98 9.16 -21.05
C LEU A 181 3.61 8.47 -21.10
N LEU A 182 3.43 7.38 -20.32
CA LEU A 182 2.16 6.66 -20.28
C LEU A 182 1.00 7.56 -19.84
N THR A 183 1.19 8.35 -18.80
CA THR A 183 0.13 9.25 -18.32
C THR A 183 -0.22 10.34 -19.33
N ARG A 184 0.73 10.79 -20.18
CA ARG A 184 0.45 11.76 -21.24
C ARG A 184 -0.35 11.15 -22.39
N ILE A 185 -0.17 9.85 -22.65
CA ILE A 185 -0.83 9.14 -23.76
C ILE A 185 -2.23 8.66 -23.32
N PHE A 186 -2.35 8.08 -22.11
CA PHE A 186 -3.53 7.30 -21.74
C PHE A 186 -4.53 8.03 -20.83
N THR A 187 -4.16 9.16 -20.21
CA THR A 187 -5.12 9.92 -19.40
C THR A 187 -5.08 11.41 -19.72
N ARG A 188 -6.20 12.10 -19.49
CA ARG A 188 -6.32 13.56 -19.52
C ARG A 188 -6.46 14.16 -18.11
N ASN A 189 -6.61 13.31 -17.09
CA ASN A 189 -6.75 13.75 -15.71
C ASN A 189 -5.45 14.43 -15.25
N ARG A 190 -5.56 15.69 -14.74
CA ARG A 190 -4.38 16.47 -14.33
C ARG A 190 -3.72 15.89 -13.09
N LEU A 191 -4.52 15.32 -12.15
CA LEU A 191 -3.99 14.69 -10.94
C LEU A 191 -3.11 13.51 -11.34
N THR A 192 -3.64 12.56 -12.11
CA THR A 192 -2.88 11.38 -12.57
C THR A 192 -1.61 11.78 -13.31
N ARG A 193 -1.69 12.81 -14.17
CA ARG A 193 -0.51 13.29 -14.95
C ARG A 193 0.59 13.90 -14.09
N TYR A 194 0.24 14.52 -12.97
CA TYR A 194 1.19 15.11 -12.05
C TYR A 194 1.65 14.09 -11.02
N ASP A 195 0.69 13.41 -10.35
CA ASP A 195 0.97 12.57 -9.20
C ASP A 195 1.75 11.31 -9.56
N ALA A 196 1.40 10.62 -10.65
CA ALA A 196 2.05 9.33 -10.97
C ALA A 196 3.58 9.43 -11.18
N PRO A 197 4.14 10.45 -11.88
CA PRO A 197 5.59 10.66 -11.90
C PRO A 197 6.16 11.08 -10.54
N VAL A 198 5.44 11.88 -9.76
CA VAL A 198 5.85 12.33 -8.41
C VAL A 198 5.93 11.13 -7.48
N SER A 199 4.91 10.26 -7.44
CA SER A 199 4.89 9.02 -6.65
C SER A 199 6.11 8.15 -6.91
N VAL A 200 6.52 7.98 -8.19
CA VAL A 200 7.73 7.23 -8.53
C VAL A 200 8.98 7.88 -7.94
N MET A 201 9.08 9.20 -7.93
CA MET A 201 10.23 9.91 -7.37
C MET A 201 10.22 9.97 -5.84
N ASN A 202 9.05 9.93 -5.23
CA ASN A 202 8.85 9.82 -3.78
C ASN A 202 9.12 8.42 -3.24
N ALA A 203 9.03 7.38 -4.09
CA ALA A 203 9.17 5.99 -3.69
C ALA A 203 10.53 5.67 -3.07
N PHE A 204 10.56 4.67 -2.21
CA PHE A 204 11.78 4.19 -1.57
C PHE A 204 12.52 3.18 -2.44
N THR A 205 13.84 3.10 -2.28
CA THR A 205 14.70 2.06 -2.85
C THR A 205 14.83 0.87 -1.89
N PRO A 206 15.27 -0.31 -2.34
CA PRO A 206 15.52 -1.43 -1.44
C PRO A 206 16.56 -1.15 -0.34
N SER A 207 17.52 -0.26 -0.60
CA SER A 207 18.51 0.16 0.41
C SER A 207 17.87 1.05 1.47
N GLU A 208 16.97 1.94 1.07
CA GLU A 208 16.22 2.78 1.99
C GLU A 208 15.23 1.96 2.83
N PHE A 209 14.53 0.98 2.25
CA PHE A 209 13.71 0.05 3.03
C PHE A 209 14.51 -0.70 4.11
N ARG A 210 15.77 -1.07 3.84
CA ARG A 210 16.64 -1.66 4.89
C ARG A 210 16.92 -0.66 6.01
N GLN A 211 17.12 0.61 5.69
CA GLN A 211 17.36 1.66 6.68
C GLN A 211 16.09 1.95 7.50
N LEU A 212 14.93 2.05 6.84
CA LEU A 212 13.63 2.18 7.50
C LEU A 212 13.39 1.01 8.48
N ALA A 213 13.63 -0.23 8.03
CA ALA A 213 13.50 -1.41 8.87
C ALA A 213 14.42 -1.37 10.10
N LYS A 214 15.67 -0.92 9.92
CA LYS A 214 16.62 -0.75 11.03
C LYS A 214 16.14 0.29 12.04
N GLN A 215 15.65 1.44 11.57
CA GLN A 215 15.13 2.50 12.44
C GLN A 215 13.80 2.11 13.09
N ALA A 216 12.99 1.30 12.41
CA ALA A 216 11.76 0.72 12.95
C ALA A 216 12.03 -0.53 13.84
N GLU A 217 13.30 -0.85 14.12
CA GLU A 217 13.74 -1.97 14.97
C GLU A 217 13.26 -3.35 14.49
N ILE A 218 12.97 -3.49 13.21
CA ILE A 218 12.53 -4.75 12.60
C ILE A 218 13.75 -5.61 12.26
N LYS A 219 13.88 -6.75 12.91
CA LYS A 219 15.05 -7.65 12.76
C LYS A 219 14.86 -8.67 11.64
N THR A 220 13.65 -9.16 11.43
CA THR A 220 13.35 -10.25 10.49
C THR A 220 12.50 -9.76 9.33
N PHE A 221 13.11 -9.57 8.19
CA PHE A 221 12.40 -9.12 6.98
C PHE A 221 13.05 -9.61 5.70
N LYS A 222 12.28 -9.56 4.61
CA LYS A 222 12.76 -9.79 3.23
C LYS A 222 12.25 -8.69 2.33
N ILE A 223 13.07 -8.30 1.35
CA ILE A 223 12.72 -7.33 0.33
C ILE A 223 12.73 -8.02 -1.02
N TYR A 224 11.59 -8.00 -1.70
CA TYR A 224 11.44 -8.58 -3.03
C TYR A 224 11.27 -7.44 -4.04
N ARG A 225 11.93 -7.58 -5.19
CA ARG A 225 11.73 -6.71 -6.34
C ARG A 225 10.80 -7.40 -7.31
N HIS A 226 9.80 -6.69 -7.78
CA HIS A 226 8.86 -7.18 -8.76
C HIS A 226 8.88 -6.28 -10.01
N PHE A 227 8.73 -6.90 -11.16
CA PHE A 227 8.56 -6.19 -12.42
C PHE A 227 7.10 -5.77 -12.61
N PRO A 228 6.83 -4.54 -13.14
CA PRO A 228 7.77 -3.45 -13.34
C PRO A 228 7.87 -2.56 -12.08
N TYR A 229 9.09 -2.29 -11.61
CA TYR A 229 9.42 -1.29 -10.59
C TYR A 229 8.52 -1.29 -9.33
N ARG A 230 8.31 -2.47 -8.72
CA ARG A 230 7.60 -2.67 -7.45
C ARG A 230 8.51 -3.29 -6.41
N ILE A 231 8.25 -2.95 -5.16
CA ILE A 231 8.92 -3.54 -3.99
C ILE A 231 7.85 -4.16 -3.10
N ALA A 232 8.11 -5.37 -2.64
CA ALA A 232 7.41 -5.94 -1.50
C ALA A 232 8.39 -6.06 -0.33
N PHE A 233 8.11 -5.34 0.75
CA PHE A 233 8.78 -5.47 2.02
C PHE A 233 7.93 -6.35 2.93
N LEU A 234 8.42 -7.53 3.25
CA LEU A 234 7.76 -8.52 4.10
C LEU A 234 8.54 -8.66 5.40
N ALA A 235 7.99 -8.19 6.51
CA ALA A 235 8.51 -8.43 7.83
C ALA A 235 7.67 -9.47 8.57
N ARG A 236 8.31 -10.33 9.35
CA ARG A 236 7.66 -11.37 10.13
C ARG A 236 8.04 -11.26 11.60
N LYS A 237 7.06 -11.49 12.46
CA LYS A 237 7.32 -11.76 13.86
C LYS A 237 7.65 -13.26 14.00
N ASN A 238 8.73 -13.56 14.70
CA ASN A 238 8.99 -14.92 15.14
C ASN A 238 8.02 -15.17 16.30
N ASN A 239 6.97 -15.93 16.04
CA ASN A 239 6.24 -16.56 17.14
C ASN A 239 7.21 -17.60 17.70
N GLY A 240 7.69 -17.39 18.94
CA GLY A 240 8.60 -18.27 19.65
C GLY A 240 8.06 -19.69 19.79
#